data_6b73498a1b8c013182ef2e425cc28c8b
#
_entry.id   6b73498a1b8c013182ef2e425cc28c8b
#
_cell.length_a   1.000
_cell.length_b   1.000
_cell.length_c   1.000
_cell.angle_alpha   90.00
_cell.angle_beta   90.00
_cell.angle_gamma   90.00
#
_symmetry.space_group_name_H-M   'P 1'
#
loop_
_entity.id
_entity.type
_entity.pdbx_description
1 polymer ?
#
loop_
_entity_poly.entity_id
_entity_poly.type
_entity_poly.pdbx_seq_one_letter_code
_entity_poly.pdbx_strand_id
1 'polypeptide(L)'
;KDIPKLKNLGVKIIWLMPINPISEVKRKATDGSFTSDIKDEAERKKYLGSYYSVSDYKAINPEFGDKDDFKNLVNTAHDNGIYVIVDWVPNHTGWDHPWISAHPNWYTQNEKGEIIDPINPDTGKSWGWTDVADLNHENKEMQNAMINDLKYWVENFNIDGYRMDVAHKVPPLFFNKAITELRKIKHLFMLAE
;
A
#
# COMPACT_ATOMS: atom_id res chain seq x y z
N LYS A 1 -10.85 15.31 14.90
CA LYS A 1 -10.80 16.12 16.15
C LYS A 1 -9.44 16.81 16.32
N ASP A 2 -8.33 16.19 15.91
CA ASP A 2 -6.98 16.67 16.20
C ASP A 2 -6.36 17.54 15.09
N ILE A 3 -6.95 17.63 13.91
CA ILE A 3 -6.46 18.44 12.79
C ILE A 3 -6.20 19.92 13.18
N PRO A 4 -7.11 20.62 13.88
CA PRO A 4 -6.84 21.98 14.32
C PRO A 4 -5.65 22.10 15.28
N LYS A 5 -5.41 21.08 16.11
CA LYS A 5 -4.23 21.05 17.00
C LYS A 5 -2.93 20.92 16.19
N LEU A 6 -2.94 20.05 15.18
CA LEU A 6 -1.80 19.89 14.27
C LEU A 6 -1.48 21.18 13.51
N LYS A 7 -2.52 21.90 13.06
CA LYS A 7 -2.36 23.25 12.47
C LYS A 7 -1.66 24.20 13.43
N ASN A 8 -2.09 24.25 14.69
CA ASN A 8 -1.51 25.13 15.70
C ASN A 8 -0.05 24.79 16.03
N LEU A 9 0.34 23.52 15.86
CA LEU A 9 1.73 23.05 15.96
C LEU A 9 2.56 23.39 14.71
N GLY A 10 1.97 23.98 13.67
CA GLY A 10 2.65 24.33 12.43
C GLY A 10 2.77 23.19 11.40
N VAL A 11 2.08 22.07 11.61
CA VAL A 11 2.06 20.95 10.64
C VAL A 11 1.48 21.43 9.31
N LYS A 12 2.16 21.08 8.21
CA LYS A 12 1.76 21.41 6.84
C LYS A 12 1.35 20.19 6.02
N ILE A 13 1.89 19.04 6.33
CA ILE A 13 1.58 17.78 5.65
C ILE A 13 1.31 16.71 6.71
N ILE A 14 0.24 15.96 6.52
CA ILE A 14 -0.01 14.71 7.24
C ILE A 14 0.31 13.57 6.28
N TRP A 15 1.22 12.71 6.69
CA TRP A 15 1.47 11.43 6.04
C TRP A 15 0.75 10.33 6.83
N LEU A 16 -0.15 9.65 6.15
CA LEU A 16 -0.87 8.49 6.70
C LEU A 16 -0.14 7.22 6.26
N MET A 17 0.20 6.35 7.21
CA MET A 17 0.63 4.98 6.93
C MET A 17 -0.42 4.27 6.07
N PRO A 18 -0.13 3.08 5.50
CA PRO A 18 -1.08 2.42 4.61
C PRO A 18 -2.48 2.35 5.24
N ILE A 19 -3.44 2.94 4.54
CA ILE A 19 -4.85 3.02 4.98
C ILE A 19 -5.68 1.83 4.49
N ASN A 20 -5.07 0.96 3.71
CA ASN A 20 -5.72 -0.16 3.06
C ASN A 20 -5.93 -1.34 4.02
N PRO A 21 -6.86 -2.27 3.73
CA PRO A 21 -7.04 -3.48 4.52
C PRO A 21 -5.77 -4.34 4.53
N ILE A 22 -5.51 -4.97 5.66
CA ILE A 22 -4.34 -5.83 5.87
C ILE A 22 -4.71 -7.26 5.46
N SER A 23 -3.81 -7.93 4.72
CA SER A 23 -3.96 -9.34 4.36
C SER A 23 -4.14 -10.23 5.58
N GLU A 24 -5.05 -11.22 5.45
CA GLU A 24 -5.23 -12.29 6.45
C GLU A 24 -4.45 -13.56 6.09
N VAL A 25 -4.18 -13.75 4.80
CA VAL A 25 -3.42 -14.91 4.31
C VAL A 25 -1.94 -14.70 4.56
N LYS A 26 -1.31 -15.70 5.16
CA LYS A 26 0.11 -15.66 5.62
C LYS A 26 0.41 -14.48 6.58
N ARG A 27 -0.59 -13.98 7.30
CA ARG A 27 -0.41 -12.96 8.33
C ARG A 27 0.54 -13.48 9.40
N LYS A 28 1.48 -12.65 9.83
CA LYS A 28 2.44 -13.01 10.88
C LYS A 28 2.00 -12.58 12.28
N ALA A 29 2.29 -13.43 13.25
CA ALA A 29 2.29 -13.08 14.66
C ALA A 29 3.61 -12.37 15.03
N THR A 30 3.69 -11.87 16.25
CA THR A 30 4.85 -11.10 16.74
C THR A 30 6.16 -11.89 16.75
N ASP A 31 6.08 -13.20 16.90
CA ASP A 31 7.22 -14.12 16.88
C ASP A 31 7.66 -14.54 15.47
N GLY A 32 6.95 -14.06 14.44
CA GLY A 32 7.21 -14.35 13.03
C GLY A 32 6.53 -15.61 12.50
N SER A 33 5.82 -16.39 13.35
CA SER A 33 4.99 -17.51 12.89
C SER A 33 3.75 -17.02 12.14
N PHE A 34 3.12 -17.90 11.34
CA PHE A 34 1.88 -17.53 10.70
C PHE A 34 0.69 -17.64 11.66
N THR A 35 -0.18 -16.63 11.63
CA THR A 35 -1.40 -16.65 12.47
C THR A 35 -2.32 -17.82 12.15
N SER A 36 -2.23 -18.39 10.94
CA SER A 36 -2.95 -19.63 10.56
C SER A 36 -2.59 -20.83 11.45
N ASP A 37 -1.40 -20.84 12.05
CA ASP A 37 -0.92 -21.93 12.90
C ASP A 37 -1.47 -21.82 14.34
N ILE A 38 -2.06 -20.67 14.69
CA ILE A 38 -2.69 -20.42 15.97
C ILE A 38 -4.10 -21.02 15.95
N LYS A 39 -4.33 -22.05 16.76
CA LYS A 39 -5.62 -22.76 16.83
C LYS A 39 -6.75 -21.94 17.44
N ASP A 40 -6.43 -21.15 18.45
CA ASP A 40 -7.40 -20.29 19.15
C ASP A 40 -7.69 -19.04 18.29
N GLU A 41 -8.96 -18.93 17.87
CA GLU A 41 -9.41 -17.80 17.04
C GLU A 41 -9.34 -16.46 17.78
N ALA A 42 -9.62 -16.44 19.08
CA ALA A 42 -9.54 -15.22 19.88
C ALA A 42 -8.09 -14.74 20.02
N GLU A 43 -7.14 -15.69 20.17
CA GLU A 43 -5.72 -15.36 20.16
C GLU A 43 -5.27 -14.88 18.78
N ARG A 44 -5.69 -15.54 17.70
CA ARG A 44 -5.36 -15.15 16.32
C ARG A 44 -5.75 -13.71 16.00
N LYS A 45 -6.93 -13.29 16.44
CA LYS A 45 -7.48 -11.94 16.22
C LYS A 45 -6.68 -10.83 16.91
N LYS A 46 -5.80 -11.14 17.85
CA LYS A 46 -4.93 -10.14 18.49
C LYS A 46 -3.79 -9.66 17.58
N TYR A 47 -3.49 -10.42 16.54
CA TYR A 47 -2.41 -10.08 15.60
C TYR A 47 -2.96 -9.39 14.36
N LEU A 48 -2.70 -8.09 14.26
CA LEU A 48 -3.17 -7.26 13.14
C LEU A 48 -2.39 -7.52 11.84
N GLY A 49 -1.18 -8.07 11.95
CA GLY A 49 -0.29 -8.22 10.80
C GLY A 49 0.42 -6.91 10.44
N SER A 50 0.93 -6.84 9.21
CA SER A 50 1.62 -5.68 8.68
C SER A 50 0.68 -4.80 7.88
N TYR A 51 0.63 -3.50 8.16
CA TYR A 51 -0.08 -2.51 7.33
C TYR A 51 0.45 -2.46 5.89
N TYR A 52 1.69 -2.91 5.67
CA TYR A 52 2.30 -3.00 4.34
C TYR A 52 1.91 -4.28 3.58
N SER A 53 1.17 -5.20 4.20
CA SER A 53 0.58 -6.36 3.51
C SER A 53 -0.83 -6.01 2.99
N VAL A 54 -0.87 -5.20 1.94
CA VAL A 54 -2.11 -4.62 1.39
C VAL A 54 -2.94 -5.68 0.67
N SER A 55 -4.21 -5.85 1.08
CA SER A 55 -5.13 -6.80 0.46
C SER A 55 -6.05 -6.18 -0.61
N ASP A 56 -6.22 -4.86 -0.64
CA ASP A 56 -6.97 -4.14 -1.68
C ASP A 56 -6.53 -2.68 -1.74
N TYR A 57 -5.99 -2.26 -2.88
CA TYR A 57 -5.52 -0.90 -3.09
C TYR A 57 -6.63 0.17 -3.09
N LYS A 58 -7.90 -0.19 -3.34
CA LYS A 58 -9.03 0.75 -3.40
C LYS A 58 -9.98 0.70 -2.21
N ALA A 59 -9.68 -0.11 -1.22
CA ALA A 59 -10.44 -0.20 0.03
C ALA A 59 -9.73 0.54 1.18
N ILE A 60 -10.52 0.93 2.17
CA ILE A 60 -10.03 1.44 3.45
C ILE A 60 -10.14 0.32 4.48
N ASN A 61 -9.13 0.21 5.33
CA ASN A 61 -9.16 -0.70 6.47
C ASN A 61 -10.36 -0.34 7.36
N PRO A 62 -11.29 -1.30 7.60
CA PRO A 62 -12.50 -1.04 8.38
C PRO A 62 -12.24 -0.51 9.80
N GLU A 63 -11.05 -0.75 10.36
CA GLU A 63 -10.65 -0.21 11.67
C GLU A 63 -10.49 1.32 11.66
N PHE A 64 -10.28 1.92 10.48
CA PHE A 64 -10.10 3.37 10.32
C PHE A 64 -11.37 4.08 9.89
N GLY A 65 -12.47 3.34 9.70
CA GLY A 65 -13.72 3.85 9.16
C GLY A 65 -13.94 3.48 7.70
N ASP A 66 -14.64 4.35 7.00
CA ASP A 66 -15.00 4.13 5.59
C ASP A 66 -14.47 5.26 4.66
N LYS A 67 -14.89 5.20 3.40
CA LYS A 67 -14.49 6.19 2.38
C LYS A 67 -15.01 7.59 2.67
N ASP A 68 -16.16 7.71 3.30
CA ASP A 68 -16.73 9.01 3.67
C ASP A 68 -15.97 9.61 4.86
N ASP A 69 -15.57 8.79 5.82
CA ASP A 69 -14.69 9.20 6.93
C ASP A 69 -13.35 9.71 6.41
N PHE A 70 -12.75 8.99 5.47
CA PHE A 70 -11.50 9.39 4.84
C PHE A 70 -11.64 10.71 4.06
N LYS A 71 -12.72 10.85 3.29
CA LYS A 71 -13.03 12.09 2.56
C LYS A 71 -13.20 13.27 3.52
N ASN A 72 -13.89 13.05 4.63
CA ASN A 72 -14.06 14.06 5.67
C ASN A 72 -12.72 14.45 6.32
N LEU A 73 -11.81 13.49 6.53
CA LEU A 73 -10.48 13.76 7.04
C LEU A 73 -9.70 14.67 6.09
N VAL A 74 -9.66 14.33 4.79
CA VAL A 74 -8.95 15.11 3.77
C VAL A 74 -9.53 16.53 3.67
N ASN A 75 -10.85 16.67 3.60
CA ASN A 75 -11.51 17.97 3.55
C ASN A 75 -11.20 18.80 4.80
N THR A 76 -11.28 18.21 5.99
CA THR A 76 -10.96 18.89 7.25
C THR A 76 -9.50 19.33 7.29
N ALA A 77 -8.58 18.52 6.76
CA ALA A 77 -7.17 18.89 6.67
C ALA A 77 -6.98 20.10 5.74
N HIS A 78 -7.60 20.08 4.56
CA HIS A 78 -7.55 21.18 3.59
C HIS A 78 -8.13 22.49 4.16
N ASP A 79 -9.27 22.43 4.84
CA ASP A 79 -9.88 23.59 5.51
C ASP A 79 -8.96 24.21 6.58
N ASN A 80 -8.03 23.44 7.11
CA ASN A 80 -7.00 23.86 8.05
C ASN A 80 -5.65 24.21 7.40
N GLY A 81 -5.55 24.16 6.07
CA GLY A 81 -4.32 24.44 5.32
C GLY A 81 -3.24 23.37 5.50
N ILE A 82 -3.66 22.12 5.68
CA ILE A 82 -2.80 20.94 5.83
C ILE A 82 -3.03 20.02 4.63
N TYR A 83 -1.94 19.62 3.98
CA TYR A 83 -1.95 18.62 2.91
C TYR A 83 -1.99 17.20 3.47
N VAL A 84 -2.57 16.27 2.71
CA VAL A 84 -2.65 14.85 3.08
C VAL A 84 -1.98 14.00 2.01
N ILE A 85 -0.96 13.25 2.41
CA ILE A 85 -0.35 12.22 1.58
C ILE A 85 -0.58 10.84 2.20
N VAL A 86 -0.69 9.83 1.36
CA VAL A 86 -0.87 8.45 1.81
C VAL A 86 0.33 7.60 1.44
N ASP A 87 0.60 6.62 2.29
CA ASP A 87 1.59 5.59 2.00
C ASP A 87 1.08 4.68 0.87
N TRP A 88 1.95 4.36 -0.05
CA TRP A 88 1.67 3.43 -1.14
C TRP A 88 2.72 2.34 -1.19
N VAL A 89 2.29 1.10 -1.29
CA VAL A 89 3.16 -0.08 -1.34
C VAL A 89 3.26 -0.59 -2.77
N PRO A 90 4.22 -0.11 -3.58
CA PRO A 90 4.29 -0.46 -5.00
C PRO A 90 5.02 -1.78 -5.29
N ASN A 91 5.80 -2.30 -4.34
CA ASN A 91 6.67 -3.45 -4.56
C ASN A 91 5.96 -4.81 -4.42
N HIS A 92 4.92 -4.89 -3.58
CA HIS A 92 4.28 -6.16 -3.22
C HIS A 92 2.85 -5.94 -2.77
N THR A 93 2.08 -7.03 -2.65
CA THR A 93 0.74 -7.04 -2.04
C THR A 93 0.64 -8.11 -0.96
N GLY A 94 -0.44 -8.10 -0.19
CA GLY A 94 -0.83 -9.26 0.60
C GLY A 94 -1.23 -10.47 -0.27
N TRP A 95 -1.23 -11.67 0.33
CA TRP A 95 -1.48 -12.91 -0.40
C TRP A 95 -2.96 -13.15 -0.75
N ASP A 96 -3.88 -12.39 -0.19
CA ASP A 96 -5.30 -12.40 -0.52
C ASP A 96 -5.74 -11.22 -1.41
N HIS A 97 -4.77 -10.46 -1.94
CA HIS A 97 -5.08 -9.42 -2.91
C HIS A 97 -5.78 -10.03 -4.15
N PRO A 98 -6.87 -9.42 -4.68
CA PRO A 98 -7.61 -9.97 -5.82
C PRO A 98 -6.76 -10.26 -7.06
N TRP A 99 -5.67 -9.54 -7.25
CA TRP A 99 -4.74 -9.78 -8.35
C TRP A 99 -4.04 -11.14 -8.30
N ILE A 100 -3.87 -11.74 -7.11
CA ILE A 100 -3.25 -13.07 -6.95
C ILE A 100 -4.00 -14.13 -7.78
N SER A 101 -5.31 -14.12 -7.70
CA SER A 101 -6.15 -15.09 -8.42
C SER A 101 -6.52 -14.65 -9.82
N ALA A 102 -6.75 -13.35 -10.03
CA ALA A 102 -7.20 -12.82 -11.33
C ALA A 102 -6.04 -12.68 -12.34
N HIS A 103 -4.85 -12.35 -11.86
CA HIS A 103 -3.69 -12.02 -12.70
C HIS A 103 -2.39 -12.59 -12.10
N PRO A 104 -2.22 -13.91 -11.96
CA PRO A 104 -1.03 -14.48 -11.33
C PRO A 104 0.28 -14.12 -12.04
N ASN A 105 0.22 -13.79 -13.33
CA ASN A 105 1.35 -13.30 -14.14
C ASN A 105 1.76 -11.84 -13.83
N TRP A 106 1.03 -11.14 -12.98
CA TRP A 106 1.42 -9.82 -12.47
C TRP A 106 2.39 -9.92 -11.29
N TYR A 107 2.64 -11.12 -10.81
CA TYR A 107 3.55 -11.42 -9.72
C TYR A 107 4.80 -12.11 -10.22
N THR A 108 5.90 -11.94 -9.49
CA THR A 108 7.13 -12.67 -9.71
C THR A 108 6.90 -14.14 -9.37
N GLN A 109 7.30 -15.02 -10.27
CA GLN A 109 7.13 -16.47 -10.14
C GLN A 109 8.48 -17.18 -10.19
N ASN A 110 8.58 -18.29 -9.47
CA ASN A 110 9.72 -19.20 -9.57
C ASN A 110 9.64 -20.08 -10.83
N GLU A 111 10.64 -20.94 -11.03
CA GLU A 111 10.73 -21.87 -12.18
C GLU A 111 9.55 -22.86 -12.28
N LYS A 112 8.80 -23.05 -11.18
CA LYS A 112 7.61 -23.91 -11.14
C LYS A 112 6.31 -23.14 -11.41
N GLY A 113 6.38 -21.83 -11.65
CA GLY A 113 5.22 -20.97 -11.84
C GLY A 113 4.50 -20.59 -10.54
N GLU A 114 5.12 -20.78 -9.38
CA GLU A 114 4.56 -20.38 -8.09
C GLU A 114 4.94 -18.94 -7.77
N ILE A 115 3.96 -18.13 -7.34
CA ILE A 115 4.19 -16.75 -6.88
C ILE A 115 5.09 -16.78 -5.63
N ILE A 116 6.06 -15.89 -5.59
CA ILE A 116 7.04 -15.81 -4.51
C ILE A 116 6.94 -14.50 -3.74
N ASP A 117 7.51 -14.49 -2.55
CA ASP A 117 7.76 -13.27 -1.77
C ASP A 117 8.99 -12.52 -2.32
N PRO A 118 9.16 -11.23 -1.98
CA PRO A 118 10.28 -10.42 -2.46
C PRO A 118 11.65 -11.04 -2.15
N ILE A 119 12.51 -11.11 -3.16
CA ILE A 119 13.86 -11.64 -3.05
C ILE A 119 14.91 -10.53 -3.04
N ASN A 120 16.01 -10.80 -2.34
CA ASN A 120 17.20 -9.97 -2.37
C ASN A 120 17.97 -10.24 -3.68
N PRO A 121 18.12 -9.26 -4.57
CA PRO A 121 18.76 -9.46 -5.87
C PRO A 121 20.25 -9.84 -5.74
N ASP A 122 20.92 -9.43 -4.65
CA ASP A 122 22.35 -9.72 -4.45
C ASP A 122 22.59 -11.18 -4.03
N THR A 123 21.63 -11.78 -3.35
CA THR A 123 21.78 -13.13 -2.77
C THR A 123 20.88 -14.18 -3.42
N GLY A 124 19.87 -13.75 -4.16
CA GLY A 124 18.81 -14.62 -4.73
C GLY A 124 17.91 -15.26 -3.66
N LYS A 125 17.98 -14.82 -2.40
CA LYS A 125 17.18 -15.37 -1.29
C LYS A 125 16.07 -14.42 -0.92
N SER A 126 14.98 -14.95 -0.33
CA SER A 126 13.92 -14.17 0.28
C SER A 126 14.47 -13.14 1.28
N TRP A 127 13.87 -11.94 1.28
CA TRP A 127 14.10 -10.97 2.34
C TRP A 127 13.48 -11.40 3.69
N GLY A 128 12.75 -12.51 3.72
CA GLY A 128 11.96 -12.93 4.88
C GLY A 128 10.59 -12.25 5.00
N TRP A 129 10.18 -11.51 3.98
CA TRP A 129 8.85 -10.86 3.93
C TRP A 129 7.81 -11.84 3.38
N THR A 130 7.70 -13.00 4.02
CA THR A 130 6.89 -14.12 3.56
C THR A 130 5.37 -13.88 3.67
N ASP A 131 4.96 -12.81 4.32
CA ASP A 131 3.58 -12.34 4.44
C ASP A 131 3.09 -11.49 3.26
N VAL A 132 3.95 -11.24 2.26
CA VAL A 132 3.62 -10.49 1.05
C VAL A 132 4.09 -11.21 -0.21
N ALA A 133 3.45 -10.88 -1.35
CA ALA A 133 3.73 -11.43 -2.67
C ALA A 133 4.38 -10.38 -3.56
N ASP A 134 5.48 -10.72 -4.22
CA ASP A 134 6.28 -9.81 -5.04
C ASP A 134 5.61 -9.47 -6.36
N LEU A 135 5.52 -8.17 -6.70
CA LEU A 135 4.94 -7.70 -7.95
C LEU A 135 5.96 -7.68 -9.08
N ASN A 136 5.57 -8.21 -10.23
CA ASN A 136 6.41 -8.22 -11.43
C ASN A 136 6.31 -6.88 -12.16
N HIS A 137 7.24 -5.98 -11.92
CA HIS A 137 7.30 -4.67 -12.57
C HIS A 137 7.70 -4.70 -14.06
N GLU A 138 8.03 -5.84 -14.63
CA GLU A 138 8.17 -5.97 -16.09
C GLU A 138 6.81 -6.07 -16.79
N ASN A 139 5.78 -6.47 -16.06
CA ASN A 139 4.42 -6.59 -16.59
C ASN A 139 3.77 -5.20 -16.73
N LYS A 140 3.50 -4.79 -17.97
CA LYS A 140 2.93 -3.48 -18.29
C LYS A 140 1.46 -3.32 -17.91
N GLU A 141 0.70 -4.41 -17.89
CA GLU A 141 -0.71 -4.41 -17.49
C GLU A 141 -0.81 -4.16 -15.99
N MET A 142 0.02 -4.84 -15.19
CA MET A 142 0.14 -4.59 -13.76
C MET A 142 0.50 -3.13 -13.47
N GLN A 143 1.53 -2.59 -14.16
CA GLN A 143 1.91 -1.19 -13.99
C GLN A 143 0.75 -0.23 -14.29
N ASN A 144 -0.02 -0.49 -15.36
CA ASN A 144 -1.17 0.34 -15.74
C ASN A 144 -2.29 0.25 -14.71
N ALA A 145 -2.58 -0.95 -14.20
CA ALA A 145 -3.58 -1.17 -13.15
C ALA A 145 -3.19 -0.41 -11.88
N MET A 146 -1.94 -0.50 -11.45
CA MET A 146 -1.45 0.23 -10.27
C MET A 146 -1.53 1.75 -10.47
N ILE A 147 -1.20 2.27 -11.65
CA ILE A 147 -1.35 3.71 -11.95
C ILE A 147 -2.81 4.13 -11.88
N ASN A 148 -3.75 3.31 -12.35
CA ASN A 148 -5.17 3.59 -12.24
C ASN A 148 -5.65 3.58 -10.78
N ASP A 149 -5.10 2.70 -9.95
CA ASP A 149 -5.42 2.67 -8.52
C ASP A 149 -4.84 3.89 -7.78
N LEU A 150 -3.66 4.35 -8.16
CA LEU A 150 -3.12 5.64 -7.68
C LEU A 150 -4.02 6.82 -8.11
N LYS A 151 -4.44 6.87 -9.39
CA LYS A 151 -5.34 7.93 -9.88
C LYS A 151 -6.67 7.95 -9.11
N TYR A 152 -7.20 6.77 -8.78
CA TYR A 152 -8.45 6.64 -8.04
C TYR A 152 -8.48 7.48 -6.74
N TRP A 153 -7.42 7.45 -5.95
CA TRP A 153 -7.35 8.21 -4.69
C TRP A 153 -7.26 9.72 -4.92
N VAL A 154 -6.51 10.15 -5.93
CA VAL A 154 -6.41 11.57 -6.28
C VAL A 154 -7.75 12.11 -6.79
N GLU A 155 -8.41 11.38 -7.67
CA GLU A 155 -9.65 11.80 -8.32
C GLU A 155 -10.85 11.80 -7.37
N ASN A 156 -10.94 10.82 -6.47
CA ASN A 156 -12.12 10.63 -5.62
C ASN A 156 -11.98 11.28 -4.25
N PHE A 157 -10.76 11.45 -3.74
CA PHE A 157 -10.51 11.95 -2.39
C PHE A 157 -9.64 13.20 -2.34
N ASN A 158 -9.14 13.67 -3.48
CA ASN A 158 -8.34 14.88 -3.59
C ASN A 158 -7.09 14.89 -2.69
N ILE A 159 -6.48 13.74 -2.45
CA ILE A 159 -5.23 13.67 -1.69
C ILE A 159 -4.11 14.45 -2.39
N ASP A 160 -3.06 14.83 -1.67
CA ASP A 160 -2.04 15.74 -2.16
C ASP A 160 -0.74 15.05 -2.55
N GLY A 161 -0.68 13.74 -2.41
CA GLY A 161 0.49 12.99 -2.84
C GLY A 161 0.62 11.63 -2.18
N TYR A 162 1.81 11.05 -2.37
CA TYR A 162 2.15 9.72 -1.90
C TYR A 162 3.56 9.68 -1.28
N ARG A 163 3.71 8.81 -0.29
CA ARG A 163 5.00 8.25 0.10
C ARG A 163 5.09 6.84 -0.47
N MET A 164 6.09 6.58 -1.29
CA MET A 164 6.31 5.29 -1.95
C MET A 164 7.19 4.41 -1.08
N ASP A 165 6.61 3.33 -0.57
CA ASP A 165 7.28 2.33 0.24
C ASP A 165 8.32 1.55 -0.57
N VAL A 166 9.50 1.29 0.01
CA VAL A 166 10.65 0.60 -0.63
C VAL A 166 10.88 1.02 -2.10
N ALA A 167 10.80 2.31 -2.37
CA ALA A 167 10.86 2.86 -3.73
C ALA A 167 12.13 2.45 -4.48
N HIS A 168 13.24 2.22 -3.79
CA HIS A 168 14.51 1.77 -4.36
C HIS A 168 14.44 0.38 -5.02
N LYS A 169 13.40 -0.44 -4.73
CA LYS A 169 13.20 -1.77 -5.33
C LYS A 169 12.32 -1.73 -6.59
N VAL A 170 11.67 -0.61 -6.84
CA VAL A 170 10.76 -0.44 -7.98
C VAL A 170 11.46 0.30 -9.10
N PRO A 171 11.32 -0.13 -10.37
CA PRO A 171 12.02 0.51 -11.48
C PRO A 171 11.69 2.01 -11.60
N PRO A 172 12.69 2.89 -11.75
CA PRO A 172 12.46 4.34 -11.90
C PRO A 172 11.53 4.70 -13.05
N LEU A 173 11.52 3.90 -14.12
CA LEU A 173 10.63 4.10 -15.26
C LEU A 173 9.15 3.96 -14.90
N PHE A 174 8.81 3.10 -13.93
CA PHE A 174 7.45 3.03 -13.39
C PHE A 174 7.05 4.35 -12.75
N PHE A 175 7.90 4.90 -11.86
CA PHE A 175 7.62 6.17 -11.19
C PHE A 175 7.50 7.33 -12.18
N ASN A 176 8.40 7.40 -13.18
CA ASN A 176 8.31 8.43 -14.21
C ASN A 176 6.95 8.40 -14.92
N LYS A 177 6.47 7.20 -15.29
CA LYS A 177 5.17 7.02 -15.92
C LYS A 177 4.03 7.38 -14.96
N ALA A 178 4.05 6.85 -13.74
CA ALA A 178 3.02 7.10 -12.72
C ALA A 178 2.90 8.60 -12.42
N ILE A 179 4.01 9.28 -12.14
CA ILE A 179 4.05 10.72 -11.83
C ILE A 179 3.54 11.53 -13.02
N THR A 180 3.92 11.16 -14.23
CA THR A 180 3.44 11.85 -15.45
C THR A 180 1.92 11.75 -15.59
N GLU A 181 1.36 10.57 -15.38
CA GLU A 181 -0.09 10.36 -15.45
C GLU A 181 -0.84 11.07 -14.31
N LEU A 182 -0.32 10.99 -13.10
CA LEU A 182 -0.92 11.64 -11.92
C LEU A 182 -0.92 13.17 -12.04
N ARG A 183 0.15 13.76 -12.59
CA ARG A 183 0.27 15.21 -12.77
C ARG A 183 -0.68 15.78 -13.83
N LYS A 184 -1.28 14.95 -14.67
CA LYS A 184 -2.39 15.37 -15.56
C LYS A 184 -3.65 15.73 -14.76
N ILE A 185 -3.81 15.18 -13.57
CA ILE A 185 -4.97 15.42 -12.70
C ILE A 185 -4.67 16.59 -11.76
N LYS A 186 -3.53 16.55 -11.06
CA LYS A 186 -3.16 17.49 -10.02
C LYS A 186 -1.65 17.49 -9.81
N HIS A 187 -1.09 18.62 -9.39
CA HIS A 187 0.28 18.65 -8.90
C HIS A 187 0.36 17.94 -7.54
N LEU A 188 1.20 16.93 -7.43
CA LEU A 188 1.29 16.08 -6.25
C LEU A 188 2.69 16.13 -5.62
N PHE A 189 2.72 16.03 -4.30
CA PHE A 189 3.93 15.78 -3.54
C PHE A 189 4.25 14.30 -3.55
N MET A 190 5.46 13.94 -3.98
CA MET A 190 5.91 12.55 -4.08
C MET A 190 7.15 12.37 -3.21
N LEU A 191 7.06 11.45 -2.26
CA LEU A 191 8.14 11.11 -1.33
C LEU A 191 8.56 9.65 -1.59
N ALA A 192 9.86 9.41 -1.75
CA ALA A 192 10.41 8.06 -1.88
C ALA A 192 11.12 7.66 -0.58
N GLU A 193 10.95 6.41 -0.19
CA GLU A 193 11.76 5.78 0.84
C GLU A 193 13.02 5.16 0.26
#